data_2d8e5592c4368026655dd618fbe70440
#
_entry.id   2d8e5592c4368026655dd618fbe70440
#
_cell.length_a   1.000
_cell.length_b   1.000
_cell.length_c   1.000
_cell.angle_alpha   90.00
_cell.angle_beta   90.00
_cell.angle_gamma   90.00
#
_symmetry.space_group_name_H-M   'P 1'
#
loop_
_entity.id
_entity.type
_entity.pdbx_description
1 polymer ?
#
loop_
_entity_poly.entity_id
_entity_poly.type
_entity_poly.pdbx_seq_one_letter_code
_entity_poly.pdbx_strand_id
1 'polypeptide(L)'
;SEAHAGKICRIMDMAMQNIGFRDAYQSFSTVKTFAPIAQSIDGRFNTTLSIAGILGRDMTPDFSTLSAAGFLETLNAIVNNFKPLNEIGTKLNLNYMNKLELKNTRNWFEIKNGMVTVKPFNVQMQDVAMQIGGSHGLASDMSYQILTKVPRSALEKSGLGSAANSGLNLLSSEASKMGVNIAQGEFINVRFDVTGTYSNPKLAMKVLGSDGQATIKDQASATAGAAYQQAKDSITHVVNQKVEEAKDKAREAAQKAEDSLRNLANQKAEEAKRKAEEEAKKALGNEGQKKVDDVKDKLNKWDPFNKKKKD
;
A
#
# COMPACT_ATOMS: atom_id res chain seq x y z
N SER A 1 -6.30 -35.62 -15.44
CA SER A 1 -5.68 -34.33 -15.87
C SER A 1 -6.67 -33.22 -15.60
N GLU A 2 -6.58 -32.63 -14.42
CA GLU A 2 -7.39 -31.46 -14.08
C GLU A 2 -6.86 -30.26 -14.85
N ALA A 3 -7.70 -29.81 -15.76
CA ALA A 3 -7.51 -28.64 -16.56
C ALA A 3 -7.26 -27.44 -15.63
N HIS A 4 -6.21 -26.68 -15.91
CA HIS A 4 -5.94 -25.37 -15.33
C HIS A 4 -7.15 -24.47 -15.57
N ALA A 5 -8.02 -24.40 -14.56
CA ALA A 5 -9.13 -23.47 -14.55
C ALA A 5 -8.55 -22.06 -14.60
N GLY A 6 -8.88 -21.36 -15.65
CA GLY A 6 -8.28 -20.07 -16.01
C GLY A 6 -8.30 -19.07 -14.87
N LYS A 7 -7.13 -18.79 -14.32
CA LYS A 7 -6.90 -17.67 -13.42
C LYS A 7 -6.91 -16.41 -14.29
N ILE A 8 -7.85 -15.52 -14.05
CA ILE A 8 -7.94 -14.25 -14.76
C ILE A 8 -7.03 -13.26 -14.02
N CYS A 9 -5.92 -12.89 -14.64
CA CYS A 9 -5.11 -11.76 -14.19
C CYS A 9 -5.74 -10.49 -14.76
N ARG A 10 -6.17 -9.57 -13.93
CA ARG A 10 -6.78 -8.32 -14.35
C ARG A 10 -5.95 -7.15 -13.82
N ILE A 11 -5.59 -6.24 -14.72
CA ILE A 11 -5.04 -4.92 -14.35
C ILE A 11 -6.19 -3.94 -14.47
N MET A 12 -6.40 -3.14 -13.45
CA MET A 12 -7.47 -2.15 -13.40
C MET A 12 -6.96 -0.87 -12.76
N ASP A 13 -7.11 0.22 -13.47
CA ASP A 13 -6.90 1.56 -12.95
C ASP A 13 -8.22 2.11 -12.45
N MET A 14 -8.22 2.60 -11.23
CA MET A 14 -9.43 3.12 -10.58
C MET A 14 -9.15 4.52 -10.02
N ALA A 15 -10.10 5.41 -10.23
CA ALA A 15 -10.19 6.68 -9.55
C ALA A 15 -11.55 6.75 -8.85
N MET A 16 -11.55 6.91 -7.55
CA MET A 16 -12.75 7.07 -6.75
C MET A 16 -12.68 8.39 -6.00
N GLN A 17 -13.80 9.11 -5.94
CA GLN A 17 -13.88 10.41 -5.31
C GLN A 17 -14.95 10.44 -4.26
N ASN A 18 -14.68 11.17 -3.19
CA ASN A 18 -15.63 11.48 -2.14
C ASN A 18 -16.25 10.24 -1.47
N ILE A 19 -15.43 9.21 -1.22
CA ILE A 19 -15.85 7.95 -0.60
C ILE A 19 -15.73 8.07 0.92
N GLY A 20 -16.76 7.62 1.66
CA GLY A 20 -16.69 7.49 3.11
C GLY A 20 -15.76 6.36 3.54
N PHE A 21 -14.88 6.59 4.53
CA PHE A 21 -13.98 5.53 5.03
C PHE A 21 -14.77 4.34 5.60
N ARG A 22 -15.79 4.59 6.41
CA ARG A 22 -16.63 3.54 6.98
C ARG A 22 -17.46 2.82 5.92
N ASP A 23 -17.97 3.55 4.93
CA ASP A 23 -18.74 2.97 3.84
C ASP A 23 -17.85 2.03 3.01
N ALA A 24 -16.62 2.46 2.71
CA ALA A 24 -15.63 1.62 2.03
C ALA A 24 -15.29 0.37 2.86
N TYR A 25 -15.09 0.52 4.16
CA TYR A 25 -14.83 -0.63 5.04
C TYR A 25 -16.00 -1.61 5.07
N GLN A 26 -17.24 -1.14 5.10
CA GLN A 26 -18.42 -2.02 5.12
C GLN A 26 -18.64 -2.73 3.78
N SER A 27 -18.41 -2.02 2.68
CA SER A 27 -18.78 -2.48 1.33
C SER A 27 -17.71 -3.34 0.65
N PHE A 28 -16.42 -3.10 0.93
CA PHE A 28 -15.33 -3.76 0.21
C PHE A 28 -14.52 -4.71 1.10
N SER A 29 -14.52 -5.99 0.77
CA SER A 29 -13.69 -6.99 1.46
C SER A 29 -12.19 -6.67 1.40
N THR A 30 -11.72 -6.09 0.29
CA THR A 30 -10.36 -5.59 0.13
C THR A 30 -10.01 -4.52 1.16
N VAL A 31 -10.91 -3.57 1.43
CA VAL A 31 -10.69 -2.53 2.44
C VAL A 31 -10.66 -3.12 3.84
N LYS A 32 -11.55 -4.07 4.16
CA LYS A 32 -11.53 -4.78 5.44
C LYS A 32 -10.19 -5.48 5.68
N THR A 33 -9.64 -6.08 4.64
CA THR A 33 -8.40 -6.86 4.72
C THR A 33 -7.15 -5.97 4.75
N PHE A 34 -7.07 -4.98 3.85
CA PHE A 34 -5.87 -4.17 3.66
C PHE A 34 -5.87 -2.81 4.36
N ALA A 35 -6.98 -2.38 4.90
CA ALA A 35 -7.09 -1.10 5.61
C ALA A 35 -8.04 -1.19 6.81
N PRO A 36 -7.79 -2.08 7.79
CA PRO A 36 -8.69 -2.26 8.93
C PRO A 36 -8.88 -0.99 9.77
N ILE A 37 -7.93 -0.05 9.70
CA ILE A 37 -8.05 1.26 10.36
C ILE A 37 -9.23 2.09 9.83
N ALA A 38 -9.71 1.85 8.61
CA ALA A 38 -10.81 2.61 8.00
C ALA A 38 -12.10 2.59 8.84
N GLN A 39 -12.31 1.53 9.64
CA GLN A 39 -13.43 1.46 10.59
C GLN A 39 -13.36 2.52 11.69
N SER A 40 -12.16 3.00 12.03
CA SER A 40 -11.91 4.00 13.07
C SER A 40 -11.81 5.43 12.52
N ILE A 41 -12.04 5.62 11.22
CA ILE A 41 -11.93 6.91 10.56
C ILE A 41 -13.32 7.42 10.18
N ASP A 42 -13.65 8.59 10.71
CA ASP A 42 -14.82 9.36 10.27
C ASP A 42 -14.38 10.41 9.26
N GLY A 43 -14.93 10.36 8.06
CA GLY A 43 -14.59 11.31 7.00
C GLY A 43 -14.59 10.69 5.62
N ARG A 44 -14.05 11.42 4.65
CA ARG A 44 -14.09 11.06 3.24
C ARG A 44 -12.71 11.19 2.60
N PHE A 45 -12.51 10.40 1.56
CA PHE A 45 -11.25 10.37 0.81
C PHE A 45 -11.49 10.27 -0.70
N ASN A 46 -10.47 10.66 -1.44
CA ASN A 46 -10.29 10.32 -2.83
C ASN A 46 -9.16 9.31 -2.96
N THR A 47 -9.22 8.46 -3.94
CA THR A 47 -8.11 7.55 -4.26
C THR A 47 -7.96 7.36 -5.74
N THR A 48 -6.71 7.25 -6.17
CA THR A 48 -6.32 6.80 -7.50
C THR A 48 -5.37 5.65 -7.29
N LEU A 49 -5.71 4.49 -7.81
CA LEU A 49 -4.91 3.29 -7.65
C LEU A 49 -4.93 2.41 -8.90
N SER A 50 -3.81 1.76 -9.13
CA SER A 50 -3.68 0.67 -10.07
C SER A 50 -3.63 -0.63 -9.29
N ILE A 51 -4.44 -1.61 -9.67
CA ILE A 51 -4.58 -2.89 -8.99
C ILE A 51 -4.47 -4.04 -9.98
N ALA A 52 -3.69 -5.05 -9.63
CA ALA A 52 -3.54 -6.29 -10.38
C ALA A 52 -3.63 -7.48 -9.43
N GLY A 53 -4.23 -8.57 -9.90
CA GLY A 53 -4.35 -9.77 -9.08
C GLY A 53 -5.12 -10.86 -9.80
N ILE A 54 -5.18 -12.02 -9.18
CA ILE A 54 -5.90 -13.18 -9.68
C ILE A 54 -7.29 -13.20 -9.04
N LEU A 55 -8.30 -13.41 -9.87
CA LEU A 55 -9.67 -13.62 -9.43
C LEU A 55 -9.99 -15.12 -9.42
N GLY A 56 -10.62 -15.57 -8.36
CA GLY A 56 -11.22 -16.90 -8.30
C GLY A 56 -12.37 -17.07 -9.30
N ARG A 57 -12.90 -18.30 -9.40
CA ARG A 57 -14.06 -18.60 -10.28
C ARG A 57 -15.32 -17.82 -9.88
N ASP A 58 -15.44 -17.49 -8.63
CA ASP A 58 -16.51 -16.71 -8.02
C ASP A 58 -16.27 -15.20 -8.08
N MET A 59 -15.24 -14.76 -8.83
CA MET A 59 -14.79 -13.37 -8.95
C MET A 59 -14.24 -12.77 -7.65
N THR A 60 -14.00 -13.57 -6.62
CA THR A 60 -13.31 -13.09 -5.41
C THR A 60 -11.81 -12.92 -5.68
N PRO A 61 -11.19 -11.83 -5.21
CA PRO A 61 -9.74 -11.64 -5.33
C PRO A 61 -8.96 -12.66 -4.47
N ASP A 62 -7.93 -13.26 -5.05
CA ASP A 62 -6.90 -13.94 -4.26
C ASP A 62 -5.96 -12.88 -3.68
N PHE A 63 -6.17 -12.52 -2.43
CA PHE A 63 -5.45 -11.45 -1.74
C PHE A 63 -3.94 -11.68 -1.68
N SER A 64 -3.48 -12.93 -1.71
CA SER A 64 -2.04 -13.26 -1.71
C SER A 64 -1.35 -12.86 -3.01
N THR A 65 -2.10 -12.77 -4.11
CA THR A 65 -1.61 -12.38 -5.44
C THR A 65 -1.82 -10.91 -5.75
N LEU A 66 -2.52 -10.18 -4.87
CA LEU A 66 -2.88 -8.80 -5.11
C LEU A 66 -1.64 -7.90 -5.07
N SER A 67 -1.51 -7.09 -6.12
CA SER A 67 -0.56 -5.98 -6.19
C SER A 67 -1.32 -4.72 -6.49
N ALA A 68 -1.09 -3.67 -5.73
CA ALA A 68 -1.68 -2.37 -5.98
C ALA A 68 -0.71 -1.26 -5.57
N ALA A 69 -0.83 -0.12 -6.22
CA ALA A 69 -0.13 1.09 -5.84
C ALA A 69 -1.00 2.30 -6.11
N GLY A 70 -0.95 3.30 -5.25
CA GLY A 70 -1.79 4.47 -5.43
C GLY A 70 -1.66 5.52 -4.34
N PHE A 71 -2.49 6.53 -4.48
CA PHE A 71 -2.64 7.61 -3.53
C PHE A 71 -4.00 7.54 -2.85
N LEU A 72 -3.98 7.85 -1.57
CA LEU A 72 -5.17 8.13 -0.79
C LEU A 72 -5.10 9.59 -0.34
N GLU A 73 -6.02 10.39 -0.80
CA GLU A 73 -6.16 11.79 -0.43
C GLU A 73 -7.30 11.92 0.58
N THR A 74 -6.96 12.26 1.81
CA THR A 74 -7.94 12.53 2.86
C THR A 74 -8.33 13.99 2.80
N LEU A 75 -9.58 14.26 2.53
CA LEU A 75 -10.08 15.64 2.43
C LEU A 75 -10.24 16.25 3.82
N ASN A 76 -11.01 15.59 4.65
CA ASN A 76 -11.25 15.96 6.02
C ASN A 76 -11.72 14.71 6.76
N ALA A 77 -10.91 14.22 7.69
CA ALA A 77 -11.24 13.02 8.44
C ALA A 77 -10.70 13.08 9.85
N ILE A 78 -11.31 12.31 10.73
CA ILE A 78 -10.93 12.17 12.13
C ILE A 78 -10.72 10.70 12.43
N VAL A 79 -9.51 10.35 12.86
CA VAL A 79 -9.19 9.03 13.42
C VAL A 79 -9.57 9.05 14.89
N ASN A 80 -10.54 8.24 15.27
CA ASN A 80 -11.03 8.13 16.65
C ASN A 80 -10.64 6.79 17.27
N ASN A 81 -10.31 6.81 18.55
CA ASN A 81 -10.13 5.58 19.34
C ASN A 81 -9.12 4.59 18.77
N PHE A 82 -8.11 5.07 18.07
CA PHE A 82 -7.03 4.22 17.60
C PHE A 82 -6.05 3.94 18.75
N LYS A 83 -5.98 2.67 19.17
CA LYS A 83 -5.23 2.26 20.39
C LYS A 83 -3.82 2.82 20.46
N PRO A 84 -2.97 2.76 19.41
CA PRO A 84 -1.61 3.31 19.49
C PRO A 84 -1.57 4.80 19.81
N LEU A 85 -2.46 5.61 19.23
CA LEU A 85 -2.53 7.04 19.52
C LEU A 85 -3.01 7.31 20.96
N ASN A 86 -3.98 6.54 21.43
CA ASN A 86 -4.45 6.64 22.82
C ASN A 86 -3.33 6.31 23.81
N GLU A 87 -2.53 5.28 23.54
CA GLU A 87 -1.39 4.90 24.38
C GLU A 87 -0.29 5.96 24.37
N ILE A 88 0.02 6.54 23.20
CA ILE A 88 0.96 7.67 23.10
C ILE A 88 0.44 8.84 23.93
N GLY A 89 -0.82 9.21 23.77
CA GLY A 89 -1.45 10.27 24.56
C GLY A 89 -1.38 10.02 26.05
N THR A 90 -1.65 8.80 26.49
CA THR A 90 -1.57 8.41 27.90
C THR A 90 -0.13 8.50 28.42
N LYS A 91 0.86 7.96 27.69
CA LYS A 91 2.28 8.00 28.07
C LYS A 91 2.83 9.42 28.16
N LEU A 92 2.45 10.28 27.22
CA LEU A 92 2.88 11.68 27.20
C LEU A 92 1.99 12.60 28.05
N ASN A 93 0.89 12.07 28.63
CA ASN A 93 -0.14 12.83 29.33
C ASN A 93 -0.78 13.92 28.43
N LEU A 94 -0.95 13.65 27.14
CA LEU A 94 -1.54 14.54 26.15
C LEU A 94 -2.94 14.02 25.75
N ASN A 95 -3.97 14.41 26.51
CA ASN A 95 -5.32 13.86 26.38
C ASN A 95 -5.98 14.11 25.01
N TYR A 96 -5.52 15.10 24.24
CA TYR A 96 -6.01 15.40 22.91
C TYR A 96 -5.53 14.42 21.84
N MET A 97 -4.58 13.54 22.15
CA MET A 97 -4.05 12.56 21.18
C MET A 97 -4.99 11.39 20.89
N ASN A 98 -6.17 11.36 21.50
CA ASN A 98 -7.20 10.36 21.20
C ASN A 98 -7.97 10.62 19.88
N LYS A 99 -7.82 11.82 19.30
CA LYS A 99 -8.46 12.23 18.05
C LYS A 99 -7.43 12.85 17.12
N LEU A 100 -7.09 12.15 16.05
CA LEU A 100 -6.19 12.69 15.02
C LEU A 100 -7.02 13.24 13.86
N GLU A 101 -6.93 14.53 13.61
CA GLU A 101 -7.52 15.17 12.45
C GLU A 101 -6.57 15.06 11.25
N LEU A 102 -7.10 14.51 10.16
CA LEU A 102 -6.41 14.41 8.87
C LEU A 102 -7.05 15.43 7.92
N LYS A 103 -6.34 16.50 7.60
CA LYS A 103 -6.81 17.55 6.68
C LYS A 103 -5.88 17.61 5.48
N ASN A 104 -6.44 17.41 4.30
CA ASN A 104 -5.72 17.51 3.02
C ASN A 104 -4.41 16.68 3.02
N THR A 105 -4.43 15.49 3.60
CA THR A 105 -3.27 14.60 3.58
C THR A 105 -3.27 13.78 2.30
N ARG A 106 -2.10 13.56 1.74
CA ARG A 106 -1.89 12.71 0.58
C ARG A 106 -0.92 11.60 0.94
N ASN A 107 -1.43 10.38 0.95
CA ASN A 107 -0.71 9.21 1.39
C ASN A 107 -0.46 8.28 0.21
N TRP A 108 0.79 7.96 -0.06
CA TRP A 108 1.15 6.92 -1.00
C TRP A 108 1.16 5.56 -0.31
N PHE A 109 0.57 4.56 -0.94
CA PHE A 109 0.62 3.19 -0.47
C PHE A 109 0.89 2.21 -1.60
N GLU A 110 1.41 1.05 -1.21
CA GLU A 110 1.62 -0.11 -2.07
C GLU A 110 1.10 -1.36 -1.38
N ILE A 111 0.52 -2.26 -2.17
CA ILE A 111 0.16 -3.61 -1.73
C ILE A 111 0.95 -4.58 -2.58
N LYS A 112 1.66 -5.50 -1.94
CA LYS A 112 2.45 -6.51 -2.64
C LYS A 112 2.60 -7.76 -1.78
N ASN A 113 2.29 -8.93 -2.36
CA ASN A 113 2.42 -10.21 -1.66
C ASN A 113 1.72 -10.22 -0.29
N GLY A 114 0.53 -9.66 -0.21
CA GLY A 114 -0.22 -9.57 1.04
C GLY A 114 0.31 -8.55 2.06
N MET A 115 1.28 -7.72 1.69
CA MET A 115 1.83 -6.66 2.53
C MET A 115 1.41 -5.29 2.01
N VAL A 116 0.84 -4.47 2.89
CA VAL A 116 0.57 -3.05 2.64
C VAL A 116 1.73 -2.23 3.19
N THR A 117 2.30 -1.36 2.38
CA THR A 117 3.31 -0.40 2.77
C THR A 117 2.77 1.01 2.59
N VAL A 118 2.80 1.80 3.67
CA VAL A 118 2.42 3.22 3.67
C VAL A 118 3.69 4.04 3.77
N LYS A 119 3.96 4.87 2.76
CA LYS A 119 5.12 5.78 2.78
C LYS A 119 4.98 6.80 3.90
N PRO A 120 6.08 7.25 4.51
CA PRO A 120 6.04 8.26 5.55
C PRO A 120 5.31 9.52 5.10
N PHE A 121 4.38 9.98 5.91
CA PHE A 121 3.63 11.22 5.71
C PHE A 121 3.55 12.02 7.00
N ASN A 122 3.41 13.33 6.87
CA ASN A 122 3.39 14.24 8.01
C ASN A 122 1.95 14.55 8.41
N VAL A 123 1.72 14.58 9.70
CA VAL A 123 0.47 15.05 10.31
C VAL A 123 0.79 15.99 11.46
N GLN A 124 -0.11 16.91 11.71
CA GLN A 124 -0.04 17.85 12.84
C GLN A 124 -1.23 17.60 13.75
N MET A 125 -0.95 17.42 15.05
CA MET A 125 -1.97 17.30 16.07
C MET A 125 -1.76 18.39 17.11
N GLN A 126 -2.54 19.46 17.00
CA GLN A 126 -2.32 20.70 17.74
C GLN A 126 -0.88 21.21 17.56
N ASP A 127 -0.09 21.20 18.60
CA ASP A 127 1.31 21.62 18.63
C ASP A 127 2.32 20.49 18.45
N VAL A 128 1.85 19.23 18.36
CA VAL A 128 2.69 18.06 18.13
C VAL A 128 2.76 17.72 16.65
N ALA A 129 3.95 17.77 16.07
CA ALA A 129 4.20 17.30 14.72
C ALA A 129 4.57 15.82 14.71
N MET A 130 4.01 15.06 13.78
CA MET A 130 4.28 13.62 13.64
C MET A 130 4.57 13.26 12.19
N GLN A 131 5.46 12.28 12.00
CA GLN A 131 5.63 11.58 10.72
C GLN A 131 5.31 10.11 10.96
N ILE A 132 4.39 9.57 10.17
CA ILE A 132 3.87 8.22 10.31
C ILE A 132 4.17 7.45 9.03
N GLY A 133 4.72 6.23 9.15
CA GLY A 133 4.95 5.34 8.02
C GLY A 133 5.22 3.93 8.49
N GLY A 134 5.08 2.95 7.59
CA GLY A 134 5.30 1.55 7.94
C GLY A 134 4.55 0.58 7.06
N SER A 135 4.37 -0.63 7.56
CA SER A 135 3.70 -1.69 6.81
C SER A 135 2.86 -2.59 7.72
N HIS A 136 1.92 -3.30 7.10
CA HIS A 136 1.17 -4.37 7.76
C HIS A 136 0.79 -5.47 6.77
N GLY A 137 0.63 -6.68 7.27
CA GLY A 137 0.26 -7.85 6.48
C GLY A 137 -1.24 -8.17 6.49
N LEU A 138 -1.63 -9.18 5.72
CA LEU A 138 -3.01 -9.70 5.66
C LEU A 138 -3.54 -10.18 7.02
N ALA A 139 -2.67 -10.69 7.88
CA ALA A 139 -3.00 -11.08 9.24
C ALA A 139 -3.08 -9.89 10.19
N SER A 140 -3.02 -8.66 9.64
CA SER A 140 -3.03 -7.39 10.38
C SER A 140 -1.85 -7.23 11.35
N ASP A 141 -0.77 -8.00 11.16
CA ASP A 141 0.52 -7.78 11.82
C ASP A 141 1.12 -6.46 11.33
N MET A 142 1.59 -5.64 12.26
CA MET A 142 1.99 -4.26 11.99
C MET A 142 3.45 -4.02 12.32
N SER A 143 4.08 -3.16 11.52
CA SER A 143 5.38 -2.56 11.79
C SER A 143 5.35 -1.10 11.33
N TYR A 144 4.97 -0.20 12.24
CA TYR A 144 4.87 1.23 11.98
C TYR A 144 5.82 2.01 12.87
N GLN A 145 6.30 3.13 12.36
CA GLN A 145 7.06 4.12 13.11
C GLN A 145 6.31 5.44 13.12
N ILE A 146 6.23 6.04 14.31
CA ILE A 146 5.68 7.38 14.51
C ILE A 146 6.81 8.22 15.09
N LEU A 147 7.39 9.10 14.27
CA LEU A 147 8.34 10.10 14.72
C LEU A 147 7.55 11.31 15.19
N THR A 148 7.79 11.75 16.41
CA THR A 148 6.99 12.79 17.07
C THR A 148 7.91 13.88 17.56
N LYS A 149 7.60 15.12 17.21
CA LYS A 149 8.23 16.34 17.73
C LYS A 149 7.26 17.00 18.71
N VAL A 150 7.53 16.84 19.99
CA VAL A 150 6.64 17.27 21.08
C VAL A 150 7.18 18.55 21.71
N PRO A 151 6.41 19.65 21.72
CA PRO A 151 6.80 20.84 22.45
C PRO A 151 6.94 20.55 23.95
N ARG A 152 8.02 20.98 24.56
CA ARG A 152 8.23 20.86 26.01
C ARG A 152 7.08 21.51 26.78
N SER A 153 6.63 22.68 26.33
CA SER A 153 5.50 23.40 26.95
C SER A 153 4.19 22.60 26.96
N ALA A 154 3.96 21.71 26.00
CA ALA A 154 2.80 20.83 26.01
C ALA A 154 2.89 19.79 27.13
N LEU A 155 4.08 19.24 27.34
CA LEU A 155 4.34 18.26 28.42
C LEU A 155 4.30 18.89 29.81
N GLU A 156 4.74 20.15 29.94
CA GLU A 156 4.73 20.90 31.19
C GLU A 156 3.32 21.36 31.60
N LYS A 157 2.48 21.69 30.62
CA LYS A 157 1.09 22.10 30.84
C LYS A 157 0.12 20.95 31.01
N SER A 158 0.56 19.72 30.72
CA SER A 158 -0.28 18.55 30.78
C SER A 158 -0.46 18.07 32.23
N GLY A 159 -1.71 18.04 32.68
CA GLY A 159 -2.08 17.55 34.02
C GLY A 159 -2.18 18.61 35.09
N LEU A 160 -2.83 18.27 36.20
CA LEU A 160 -3.00 19.06 37.40
C LEU A 160 -2.45 18.29 38.61
N GLY A 161 -1.86 18.98 39.58
CA GLY A 161 -1.36 18.38 40.81
C GLY A 161 -0.22 17.38 40.57
N SER A 162 -0.33 16.16 41.10
CA SER A 162 0.70 15.11 40.99
C SER A 162 0.87 14.56 39.55
N ALA A 163 -0.09 14.80 38.66
CA ALA A 163 0.00 14.42 37.24
C ALA A 163 0.71 15.48 36.38
N ALA A 164 1.00 16.66 36.95
CA ALA A 164 1.78 17.69 36.26
C ALA A 164 3.16 17.16 35.90
N ASN A 165 3.62 17.46 34.67
CA ASN A 165 4.93 17.02 34.15
C ASN A 165 5.13 15.50 34.05
N SER A 166 4.08 14.66 34.19
CA SER A 166 4.24 13.21 34.15
C SER A 166 4.82 12.73 32.84
N GLY A 167 4.39 13.32 31.70
CA GLY A 167 4.93 13.04 30.36
C GLY A 167 6.41 13.43 30.26
N LEU A 168 6.77 14.62 30.76
CA LEU A 168 8.17 15.09 30.74
C LEU A 168 9.06 14.22 31.64
N ASN A 169 8.59 13.83 32.82
CA ASN A 169 9.31 12.94 33.75
C ASN A 169 9.54 11.55 33.12
N LEU A 170 8.53 10.99 32.43
CA LEU A 170 8.68 9.75 31.72
C LEU A 170 9.74 9.85 30.60
N LEU A 171 9.68 10.90 29.78
CA LEU A 171 10.67 11.11 28.71
C LEU A 171 12.07 11.32 29.26
N SER A 172 12.22 12.05 30.37
CA SER A 172 13.51 12.25 31.06
C SER A 172 14.08 10.93 31.58
N SER A 173 13.25 10.08 32.16
CA SER A 173 13.66 8.77 32.67
C SER A 173 14.10 7.86 31.49
N GLU A 174 13.33 7.79 30.43
CA GLU A 174 13.69 6.99 29.25
C GLU A 174 14.94 7.53 28.53
N ALA A 175 15.08 8.86 28.42
CA ALA A 175 16.26 9.50 27.85
C ALA A 175 17.52 9.15 28.66
N SER A 176 17.43 9.21 29.99
CA SER A 176 18.54 8.89 30.90
C SER A 176 19.01 7.44 30.74
N LYS A 177 18.10 6.49 30.61
CA LYS A 177 18.43 5.06 30.34
C LYS A 177 19.23 4.89 29.07
N MET A 178 18.99 5.74 28.06
CA MET A 178 19.70 5.71 26.78
C MET A 178 20.93 6.65 26.73
N GLY A 179 21.25 7.30 27.84
CA GLY A 179 22.31 8.30 27.91
C GLY A 179 22.01 9.57 27.08
N VAL A 180 20.73 9.87 26.82
CA VAL A 180 20.29 11.05 26.10
C VAL A 180 19.90 12.13 27.11
N ASN A 181 20.42 13.36 26.95
CA ASN A 181 20.02 14.48 27.75
C ASN A 181 18.94 15.30 27.02
N ILE A 182 17.80 15.53 27.69
CA ILE A 182 16.72 16.35 27.16
C ILE A 182 16.38 17.53 28.07
N ALA A 183 17.29 17.91 28.99
CA ALA A 183 17.04 18.98 29.95
C ALA A 183 16.82 20.33 29.25
N GLN A 184 17.36 20.53 28.07
CA GLN A 184 17.26 21.77 27.29
C GLN A 184 16.54 21.55 25.98
N GLY A 185 16.16 22.62 25.31
CA GLY A 185 15.49 22.60 24.03
C GLY A 185 13.98 22.81 24.12
N GLU A 186 13.43 23.39 23.10
CA GLU A 186 12.02 23.73 22.96
C GLU A 186 11.16 22.51 22.67
N PHE A 187 11.73 21.54 21.92
CA PHE A 187 11.05 20.31 21.52
C PHE A 187 11.82 19.08 21.94
N ILE A 188 11.08 18.00 22.18
CA ILE A 188 11.63 16.66 22.44
C ILE A 188 11.21 15.76 21.30
N ASN A 189 12.19 15.09 20.68
CA ASN A 189 11.99 14.17 19.59
C ASN A 189 11.85 12.74 20.12
N VAL A 190 10.73 12.11 19.84
CA VAL A 190 10.39 10.77 20.33
C VAL A 190 9.99 9.90 19.14
N ARG A 191 10.49 8.66 19.11
CA ARG A 191 10.06 7.62 18.19
C ARG A 191 9.20 6.61 18.91
N PHE A 192 8.05 6.31 18.32
CA PHE A 192 7.22 5.19 18.74
C PHE A 192 7.26 4.13 17.66
N ASP A 193 7.62 2.90 18.04
CA ASP A 193 7.54 1.72 17.20
C ASP A 193 6.26 0.97 17.55
N VAL A 194 5.35 0.83 16.58
CA VAL A 194 4.06 0.15 16.72
C VAL A 194 4.17 -1.21 16.04
N THR A 195 4.06 -2.28 16.81
CA THR A 195 4.13 -3.67 16.36
C THR A 195 2.92 -4.46 16.84
N GLY A 196 2.90 -5.77 16.66
CA GLY A 196 1.77 -6.63 17.00
C GLY A 196 0.70 -6.62 15.92
N THR A 197 -0.56 -6.74 16.30
CA THR A 197 -1.70 -6.76 15.36
C THR A 197 -2.58 -5.53 15.56
N TYR A 198 -3.45 -5.24 14.57
CA TYR A 198 -4.39 -4.13 14.69
C TYR A 198 -5.28 -4.22 15.95
N SER A 199 -5.71 -5.43 16.33
CA SER A 199 -6.52 -5.67 17.53
C SER A 199 -5.71 -5.66 18.82
N ASN A 200 -4.42 -6.02 18.77
CA ASN A 200 -3.50 -6.08 19.90
C ASN A 200 -2.16 -5.41 19.56
N PRO A 201 -2.14 -4.07 19.42
CA PRO A 201 -0.92 -3.34 19.12
C PRO A 201 0.03 -3.35 20.33
N LYS A 202 1.33 -3.33 20.04
CA LYS A 202 2.40 -3.14 21.03
C LYS A 202 3.14 -1.86 20.70
N LEU A 203 3.36 -1.04 21.70
CA LEU A 203 4.02 0.27 21.57
C LEU A 203 5.34 0.28 22.33
N ALA A 204 6.45 0.47 21.61
CA ALA A 204 7.75 0.78 22.17
C ALA A 204 8.09 2.25 21.93
N MET A 205 8.77 2.88 22.89
CA MET A 205 9.12 4.30 22.86
C MET A 205 10.63 4.48 22.97
N LYS A 206 11.19 5.38 22.16
CA LYS A 206 12.58 5.81 22.22
C LYS A 206 12.68 7.32 22.15
N VAL A 207 13.37 7.91 23.11
CA VAL A 207 13.70 9.34 23.11
C VAL A 207 14.92 9.54 22.23
N LEU A 208 14.83 10.38 21.21
CA LEU A 208 15.88 10.63 20.24
C LEU A 208 16.74 11.85 20.59
N GLY A 209 16.23 12.75 21.43
CA GLY A 209 16.92 13.98 21.83
C GLY A 209 15.99 15.18 21.92
N SER A 210 16.56 16.34 22.12
CA SER A 210 15.87 17.63 22.08
C SER A 210 16.55 18.61 21.15
N ASP A 211 15.81 19.56 20.59
CA ASP A 211 16.37 20.63 19.77
C ASP A 211 17.18 21.58 20.65
N GLY A 212 18.35 22.05 20.18
CA GLY A 212 19.17 23.07 20.86
C GLY A 212 20.36 22.55 21.67
N GLN A 213 20.65 21.26 21.66
CA GLN A 213 21.90 20.75 22.21
C GLN A 213 22.97 20.54 21.13
N ALA A 214 23.79 21.59 20.92
CA ALA A 214 25.08 21.44 20.28
C ALA A 214 26.07 20.92 21.32
N THR A 215 26.36 19.65 21.37
CA THR A 215 27.54 19.09 22.07
C THR A 215 27.82 17.69 21.58
N ILE A 216 29.03 17.24 21.74
CA ILE A 216 29.64 15.88 21.60
C ILE A 216 28.72 14.77 21.03
N LYS A 217 27.40 14.93 21.10
CA LYS A 217 26.35 14.08 20.53
C LYS A 217 25.89 14.46 19.13
N ASP A 218 26.35 15.59 18.57
CA ASP A 218 26.09 15.86 17.15
C ASP A 218 26.73 14.81 16.25
N GLN A 219 27.81 14.16 16.71
CA GLN A 219 28.34 12.98 16.06
C GLN A 219 27.48 11.73 16.26
N ALA A 220 26.85 11.55 17.44
CA ALA A 220 25.95 10.42 17.67
C ALA A 220 24.56 10.65 17.07
N SER A 221 24.04 11.88 17.06
CA SER A 221 22.79 12.23 16.37
C SER A 221 23.00 12.38 14.86
N ALA A 222 24.18 12.84 14.41
CA ALA A 222 24.58 12.71 13.00
C ALA A 222 24.72 11.25 12.61
N THR A 223 25.24 10.36 13.48
CA THR A 223 25.31 8.93 13.26
C THR A 223 23.92 8.28 13.31
N ALA A 224 23.03 8.70 14.23
CA ALA A 224 21.63 8.24 14.28
C ALA A 224 20.82 8.86 13.14
N GLY A 225 21.04 10.11 12.77
CA GLY A 225 20.46 10.76 11.60
C GLY A 225 21.01 10.18 10.31
N ALA A 226 22.30 9.90 10.21
CA ALA A 226 22.92 9.21 9.09
C ALA A 226 22.46 7.74 9.02
N ALA A 227 22.35 7.04 10.13
CA ALA A 227 21.78 5.69 10.19
C ALA A 227 20.29 5.70 9.83
N TYR A 228 19.53 6.73 10.21
CA TYR A 228 18.14 6.92 9.80
C TYR A 228 18.03 7.23 8.30
N GLN A 229 18.86 8.14 7.78
CA GLN A 229 18.90 8.43 6.34
C GLN A 229 19.40 7.20 5.56
N GLN A 230 20.41 6.52 6.04
CA GLN A 230 20.93 5.30 5.43
C GLN A 230 19.91 4.15 5.48
N ALA A 231 19.15 4.02 6.57
CA ALA A 231 18.04 3.08 6.66
C ALA A 231 16.87 3.51 5.75
N LYS A 232 16.55 4.80 5.69
CA LYS A 232 15.56 5.38 4.78
C LYS A 232 15.97 5.18 3.32
N ASP A 233 17.22 5.46 2.98
CA ASP A 233 17.74 5.30 1.62
C ASP A 233 17.85 3.81 1.25
N SER A 234 18.23 2.94 2.18
CA SER A 234 18.21 1.49 2.01
C SER A 234 16.81 0.94 1.84
N ILE A 235 15.85 1.39 2.67
CA ILE A 235 14.42 1.03 2.53
C ILE A 235 13.88 1.56 1.21
N THR A 236 14.17 2.80 0.85
CA THR A 236 13.75 3.41 -0.43
C THR A 236 14.38 2.68 -1.60
N HIS A 237 15.66 2.31 -1.51
CA HIS A 237 16.35 1.55 -2.55
C HIS A 237 15.77 0.14 -2.70
N VAL A 238 15.58 -0.59 -1.59
CA VAL A 238 14.96 -1.92 -1.58
C VAL A 238 13.51 -1.87 -2.06
N VAL A 239 12.75 -0.85 -1.67
CA VAL A 239 11.36 -0.66 -2.14
C VAL A 239 11.36 -0.36 -3.65
N ASN A 240 12.21 0.55 -4.13
CA ASN A 240 12.29 0.86 -5.56
C ASN A 240 12.77 -0.34 -6.38
N GLN A 241 13.77 -1.08 -5.90
CA GLN A 241 14.24 -2.31 -6.55
C GLN A 241 13.14 -3.37 -6.61
N LYS A 242 12.42 -3.59 -5.51
CA LYS A 242 11.28 -4.52 -5.48
C LYS A 242 10.09 -4.06 -6.32
N VAL A 243 9.88 -2.75 -6.46
CA VAL A 243 8.86 -2.19 -7.35
C VAL A 243 9.21 -2.44 -8.82
N GLU A 244 10.47 -2.25 -9.21
CA GLU A 244 10.91 -2.55 -10.58
C GLU A 244 10.87 -4.07 -10.86
N GLU A 245 11.33 -4.92 -9.93
CA GLU A 245 11.18 -6.38 -10.05
C GLU A 245 9.71 -6.82 -10.17
N ALA A 246 8.80 -6.12 -9.48
CA ALA A 246 7.37 -6.42 -9.58
C ALA A 246 6.77 -5.96 -10.91
N LYS A 247 7.21 -4.80 -11.43
CA LYS A 247 6.82 -4.33 -12.76
C LYS A 247 7.31 -5.30 -13.84
N ASP A 248 8.55 -5.77 -13.71
CA ASP A 248 9.12 -6.70 -14.67
C ASP A 248 8.40 -8.06 -14.65
N LYS A 249 8.13 -8.60 -13.45
CA LYS A 249 7.33 -9.82 -13.30
C LYS A 249 5.89 -9.65 -13.81
N ALA A 250 5.28 -8.48 -13.59
CA ALA A 250 3.95 -8.18 -14.11
C ALA A 250 3.97 -8.08 -15.65
N ARG A 251 5.03 -7.48 -16.23
CA ARG A 251 5.22 -7.43 -17.70
C ARG A 251 5.43 -8.83 -18.28
N GLU A 252 6.29 -9.66 -17.65
CA GLU A 252 6.47 -11.04 -18.08
C GLU A 252 5.19 -11.87 -17.99
N ALA A 253 4.41 -11.70 -16.93
CA ALA A 253 3.13 -12.38 -16.77
C ALA A 253 2.11 -11.92 -17.80
N ALA A 254 2.04 -10.62 -18.10
CA ALA A 254 1.20 -10.06 -19.14
C ALA A 254 1.60 -10.57 -20.54
N GLN A 255 2.90 -10.60 -20.82
CA GLN A 255 3.43 -11.14 -22.09
C GLN A 255 3.08 -12.61 -22.26
N LYS A 256 3.30 -13.43 -21.21
CA LYS A 256 2.92 -14.86 -21.24
C LYS A 256 1.41 -15.07 -21.42
N ALA A 257 0.59 -14.22 -20.81
CA ALA A 257 -0.87 -14.27 -20.99
C ALA A 257 -1.27 -13.89 -22.42
N GLU A 258 -0.65 -12.85 -22.98
CA GLU A 258 -0.88 -12.42 -24.36
C GLU A 258 -0.47 -13.51 -25.35
N ASP A 259 0.71 -14.11 -25.17
CA ASP A 259 1.20 -15.22 -26.01
C ASP A 259 0.28 -16.44 -25.92
N SER A 260 -0.23 -16.76 -24.71
CA SER A 260 -1.19 -17.85 -24.52
C SER A 260 -2.53 -17.58 -25.22
N LEU A 261 -3.04 -16.35 -25.14
CA LEU A 261 -4.25 -15.94 -25.85
C LEU A 261 -4.07 -15.96 -27.35
N ARG A 262 -2.91 -15.54 -27.85
CA ARG A 262 -2.56 -15.58 -29.26
C ARG A 262 -2.48 -17.01 -29.78
N ASN A 263 -1.85 -17.91 -29.03
CA ASN A 263 -1.78 -19.33 -29.36
C ASN A 263 -3.18 -19.99 -29.40
N LEU A 264 -4.03 -19.66 -28.40
CA LEU A 264 -5.40 -20.16 -28.36
C LEU A 264 -6.25 -19.64 -29.55
N ALA A 265 -6.08 -18.35 -29.88
CA ALA A 265 -6.75 -17.75 -31.03
C ALA A 265 -6.30 -18.40 -32.33
N ASN A 266 -5.01 -18.68 -32.51
CA ASN A 266 -4.46 -19.36 -33.65
C ASN A 266 -5.00 -20.81 -33.75
N GLN A 267 -5.04 -21.54 -32.64
CA GLN A 267 -5.62 -22.91 -32.63
C GLN A 267 -7.10 -22.90 -33.00
N LYS A 268 -7.88 -21.96 -32.49
CA LYS A 268 -9.30 -21.83 -32.87
C LYS A 268 -9.48 -21.44 -34.35
N ALA A 269 -8.62 -20.58 -34.87
CA ALA A 269 -8.64 -20.21 -36.29
C ALA A 269 -8.31 -21.41 -37.20
N GLU A 270 -7.31 -22.21 -36.86
CA GLU A 270 -6.97 -23.44 -37.59
C GLU A 270 -8.09 -24.50 -37.52
N GLU A 271 -8.71 -24.66 -36.35
CA GLU A 271 -9.87 -25.57 -36.21
C GLU A 271 -11.07 -25.10 -37.04
N ALA A 272 -11.34 -23.80 -37.07
CA ALA A 272 -12.40 -23.22 -37.88
C ALA A 272 -12.11 -23.38 -39.38
N LYS A 273 -10.86 -23.19 -39.83
CA LYS A 273 -10.43 -23.46 -41.21
C LYS A 273 -10.65 -24.93 -41.58
N ARG A 274 -10.24 -25.86 -40.72
CA ARG A 274 -10.42 -27.31 -40.97
C ARG A 274 -11.90 -27.68 -41.06
N LYS A 275 -12.75 -27.16 -40.16
CA LYS A 275 -14.20 -27.40 -40.27
C LYS A 275 -14.82 -26.85 -41.54
N ALA A 276 -14.42 -25.63 -41.95
CA ALA A 276 -14.88 -25.02 -43.18
C ALA A 276 -14.41 -25.80 -44.42
N GLU A 277 -13.17 -26.34 -44.42
CA GLU A 277 -12.68 -27.21 -45.47
C GLU A 277 -13.45 -28.54 -45.54
N GLU A 278 -13.79 -29.17 -44.43
CA GLU A 278 -14.60 -30.37 -44.36
C GLU A 278 -16.04 -30.15 -44.88
N GLU A 279 -16.67 -29.04 -44.46
CA GLU A 279 -18.00 -28.67 -44.93
C GLU A 279 -18.03 -28.36 -46.44
N ALA A 280 -17.01 -27.62 -46.94
CA ALA A 280 -16.86 -27.35 -48.35
C ALA A 280 -16.66 -28.63 -49.18
N LYS A 281 -15.86 -29.60 -48.69
CA LYS A 281 -15.70 -30.91 -49.31
C LYS A 281 -16.98 -31.71 -49.35
N LYS A 282 -17.79 -31.66 -48.31
CA LYS A 282 -19.10 -32.33 -48.24
C LYS A 282 -20.14 -31.69 -49.16
N ALA A 283 -20.10 -30.38 -49.35
CA ALA A 283 -21.08 -29.64 -50.13
C ALA A 283 -20.84 -29.68 -51.66
N LEU A 284 -19.60 -29.87 -52.09
CA LEU A 284 -19.21 -29.66 -53.51
C LEU A 284 -18.96 -30.92 -54.32
N GLY A 285 -18.96 -32.14 -53.73
CA GLY A 285 -18.69 -33.38 -54.45
C GLY A 285 -17.37 -33.33 -55.25
N ASN A 286 -17.19 -34.30 -56.20
CA ASN A 286 -15.94 -34.43 -56.98
C ASN A 286 -15.62 -33.29 -57.95
N GLU A 287 -16.56 -32.41 -58.28
CA GLU A 287 -16.34 -31.25 -59.17
C GLU A 287 -15.85 -29.97 -58.50
N GLY A 288 -15.85 -29.97 -57.18
CA GLY A 288 -15.57 -28.77 -56.43
C GLY A 288 -14.10 -28.50 -56.06
N GLN A 289 -13.18 -29.40 -56.44
CA GLN A 289 -11.77 -29.32 -56.02
C GLN A 289 -11.10 -27.97 -56.38
N LYS A 290 -11.40 -27.41 -57.56
CA LYS A 290 -10.88 -26.07 -57.94
C LYS A 290 -11.43 -24.90 -57.10
N LYS A 291 -12.68 -25.00 -56.62
CA LYS A 291 -13.27 -23.95 -55.78
C LYS A 291 -12.78 -24.04 -54.33
N VAL A 292 -12.43 -25.25 -53.89
CA VAL A 292 -11.86 -25.47 -52.56
C VAL A 292 -10.45 -24.87 -52.45
N ASP A 293 -9.65 -24.98 -53.50
CA ASP A 293 -8.29 -24.41 -53.55
C ASP A 293 -8.33 -22.87 -53.57
N ASP A 294 -9.32 -22.25 -54.21
CA ASP A 294 -9.54 -20.80 -54.18
C ASP A 294 -9.96 -20.27 -52.81
N VAL A 295 -10.78 -21.04 -52.09
CA VAL A 295 -11.17 -20.70 -50.70
C VAL A 295 -9.99 -20.88 -49.74
N LYS A 296 -9.19 -21.90 -49.93
CA LYS A 296 -7.98 -22.18 -49.18
C LYS A 296 -6.95 -21.07 -49.31
N ASP A 297 -6.75 -20.54 -50.51
CA ASP A 297 -5.86 -19.43 -50.78
C ASP A 297 -6.34 -18.12 -50.16
N LYS A 298 -7.65 -17.88 -50.13
CA LYS A 298 -8.23 -16.72 -49.45
C LYS A 298 -8.14 -16.82 -47.93
N LEU A 299 -8.34 -17.99 -47.32
CA LEU A 299 -8.20 -18.24 -45.88
C LEU A 299 -6.74 -18.15 -45.41
N ASN A 300 -5.78 -18.61 -46.25
CA ASN A 300 -4.36 -18.49 -45.90
C ASN A 300 -3.84 -17.04 -45.97
N LYS A 301 -4.52 -16.15 -46.70
CA LYS A 301 -4.23 -14.70 -46.74
C LYS A 301 -4.96 -13.91 -45.67
N TRP A 302 -5.85 -14.54 -44.91
CA TRP A 302 -6.59 -13.89 -43.86
C TRP A 302 -5.80 -13.92 -42.54
N ASP A 303 -5.25 -12.77 -42.16
CA ASP A 303 -4.59 -12.54 -40.86
C ASP A 303 -5.49 -11.64 -39.97
N PRO A 304 -6.15 -12.20 -38.96
CA PRO A 304 -7.07 -11.43 -38.13
C PRO A 304 -6.35 -10.38 -37.25
N PHE A 305 -5.02 -10.43 -37.17
CA PHE A 305 -4.23 -9.52 -36.32
C PHE A 305 -3.45 -8.45 -37.13
N ASN A 306 -3.48 -8.51 -38.49
CA ASN A 306 -2.81 -7.53 -39.32
C ASN A 306 -3.66 -6.27 -39.52
N LYS A 307 -3.86 -5.51 -38.44
CA LYS A 307 -4.34 -4.12 -38.56
C LYS A 307 -3.19 -3.27 -39.08
N LYS A 308 -3.17 -2.98 -40.38
CA LYS A 308 -2.37 -1.90 -40.93
C LYS A 308 -2.61 -0.65 -40.09
N LYS A 309 -1.55 -0.13 -39.42
CA LYS A 309 -1.53 1.23 -38.97
C LYS A 309 -1.82 2.11 -40.18
N LYS A 310 -2.95 2.79 -40.18
CA LYS A 310 -3.14 3.95 -41.05
C LYS A 310 -2.44 5.14 -40.34
N ASP A 311 -1.53 5.72 -41.08
CA ASP A 311 -0.88 6.99 -40.75
C ASP A 311 -1.88 8.11 -40.46
#